data_2ec5f82344203e17a4d13a9718a4671d
#
_entry.id   2ec5f82344203e17a4d13a9718a4671d
#
_cell.length_a   1.000
_cell.length_b   1.000
_cell.length_c   1.000
_cell.angle_alpha   90.00
_cell.angle_beta   90.00
_cell.angle_gamma   90.00
#
_symmetry.space_group_name_H-M   'P 1'
#
loop_
_entity.id
_entity.type
_entity.pdbx_description
1 polymer ?
#
loop_
_entity_poly.entity_id
_entity_poly.type
_entity_poly.pdbx_seq_one_letter_code
_entity_poly.pdbx_strand_id
1 'polypeptide(L)'
;MHSVEVIKKEVKNISLKVKPTCEVTLTVPFETDEKYIAHILKKREAWIEQKIAFFQSYKQEHKKEYVSGESFKYLGKSYRLKVIASEHESVKLLRGYIQLFVKNRDNYEKKEQLLNAWYRAKAFDYFSKIVEQYAPIVQKEVTSLKIRQMKSRWGSCNPSKGYINLNCELIKKPRSCIEYVIFHELAHLVHDNHSRAFYNYLNTYMPDWKKRKERLEA
;
A
#
# COMPACT_ATOMS: atom_id res chain seq x y z
N MET A 1 18.81 -14.33 14.56
CA MET A 1 17.42 -14.87 14.54
C MET A 1 16.49 -13.87 15.18
N HIS A 2 15.44 -13.47 14.48
CA HIS A 2 14.41 -12.64 15.06
C HIS A 2 13.53 -13.48 15.99
N SER A 3 13.11 -12.92 17.14
CA SER A 3 12.20 -13.60 18.04
C SER A 3 10.84 -13.75 17.38
N VAL A 4 10.34 -14.98 17.27
CA VAL A 4 9.01 -15.28 16.71
C VAL A 4 8.10 -15.70 17.84
N GLU A 5 7.02 -14.98 18.02
CA GLU A 5 5.97 -15.34 18.97
C GLU A 5 5.07 -16.41 18.35
N VAL A 6 5.06 -17.62 18.93
CA VAL A 6 4.18 -18.71 18.47
C VAL A 6 2.92 -18.72 19.34
N ILE A 7 1.77 -18.53 18.70
CA ILE A 7 0.46 -18.51 19.36
C ILE A 7 -0.35 -19.74 18.92
N LYS A 8 -0.61 -20.66 19.85
CA LYS A 8 -1.52 -21.79 19.63
C LYS A 8 -2.96 -21.35 19.88
N LYS A 9 -3.84 -21.54 18.90
CA LYS A 9 -5.26 -21.16 18.97
C LYS A 9 -6.14 -22.17 18.24
N GLU A 10 -7.43 -22.14 18.53
CA GLU A 10 -8.43 -22.90 17.76
C GLU A 10 -8.63 -22.26 16.38
N VAL A 11 -7.78 -22.62 15.42
CA VAL A 11 -7.80 -22.14 14.04
C VAL A 11 -7.58 -23.30 13.09
N LYS A 12 -8.19 -23.22 11.90
CA LYS A 12 -8.05 -24.27 10.86
C LYS A 12 -6.74 -24.12 10.06
N ASN A 13 -6.23 -22.90 9.95
CA ASN A 13 -5.09 -22.59 9.08
C ASN A 13 -3.97 -21.91 9.85
N ILE A 14 -2.73 -22.24 9.49
CA ILE A 14 -1.54 -21.58 10.00
C ILE A 14 -1.42 -20.19 9.38
N SER A 15 -1.15 -19.18 10.22
CA SER A 15 -0.98 -17.80 9.79
C SER A 15 0.32 -17.20 10.33
N LEU A 16 1.20 -16.79 9.41
CA LEU A 16 2.44 -16.09 9.74
C LEU A 16 2.26 -14.58 9.40
N LYS A 17 2.52 -13.72 10.38
CA LYS A 17 2.38 -12.27 10.25
C LYS A 17 3.64 -11.57 10.75
N VAL A 18 4.07 -10.54 10.02
CA VAL A 18 5.09 -9.58 10.47
C VAL A 18 4.39 -8.24 10.63
N LYS A 19 4.48 -7.67 11.84
CA LYS A 19 3.88 -6.35 12.14
C LYS A 19 4.82 -5.22 11.72
N PRO A 20 4.32 -3.98 11.54
CA PRO A 20 5.15 -2.80 11.31
C PRO A 20 6.14 -2.50 12.45
N THR A 21 5.91 -3.06 13.63
CA THR A 21 6.83 -3.04 14.78
C THR A 21 8.02 -3.98 14.60
N CYS A 22 8.07 -4.76 13.51
CA CYS A 22 9.01 -5.86 13.23
C CYS A 22 8.81 -7.09 14.14
N GLU A 23 7.71 -7.16 14.88
CA GLU A 23 7.30 -8.36 15.62
C GLU A 23 6.78 -9.42 14.66
N VAL A 24 7.25 -10.65 14.82
CA VAL A 24 6.82 -11.80 14.01
C VAL A 24 5.92 -12.67 14.86
N THR A 25 4.70 -12.95 14.38
CA THR A 25 3.72 -13.81 15.06
C THR A 25 3.32 -14.96 14.15
N LEU A 26 3.50 -16.19 14.61
CA LEU A 26 3.03 -17.41 13.97
C LEU A 26 1.83 -17.95 14.75
N THR A 27 0.66 -17.98 14.15
CA THR A 27 -0.54 -18.59 14.75
C THR A 27 -0.76 -19.97 14.16
N VAL A 28 -0.90 -20.98 15.01
CA VAL A 28 -1.05 -22.40 14.63
C VAL A 28 -2.19 -23.05 15.40
N PRO A 29 -2.80 -24.14 14.88
CA PRO A 29 -3.71 -25.01 15.64
C PRO A 29 -3.04 -25.57 16.90
N PHE A 30 -3.82 -25.90 17.94
CA PHE A 30 -3.30 -26.42 19.21
C PHE A 30 -2.42 -27.67 19.05
N GLU A 31 -2.81 -28.58 18.16
CA GLU A 31 -2.15 -29.88 17.95
C GLU A 31 -0.92 -29.81 17.02
N THR A 32 -0.46 -28.60 16.64
CA THR A 32 0.66 -28.47 15.70
C THR A 32 1.98 -28.86 16.40
N ASP A 33 2.69 -29.83 15.81
CA ASP A 33 3.98 -30.31 16.28
C ASP A 33 5.07 -29.22 16.17
N GLU A 34 5.96 -29.18 17.17
CA GLU A 34 7.07 -28.21 17.22
C GLU A 34 8.06 -28.37 16.05
N LYS A 35 8.30 -29.62 15.59
CA LYS A 35 9.13 -29.87 14.41
C LYS A 35 8.53 -29.26 13.15
N TYR A 36 7.19 -29.30 13.02
CA TYR A 36 6.50 -28.70 11.90
C TYR A 36 6.52 -27.16 11.97
N ILE A 37 6.40 -26.59 13.17
CA ILE A 37 6.57 -25.14 13.41
C ILE A 37 7.97 -24.69 12.96
N ALA A 38 9.02 -25.41 13.40
CA ALA A 38 10.40 -25.09 13.02
C ALA A 38 10.61 -25.19 11.49
N HIS A 39 10.04 -26.22 10.84
CA HIS A 39 10.08 -26.36 9.39
C HIS A 39 9.43 -25.17 8.65
N ILE A 40 8.26 -24.72 9.10
CA ILE A 40 7.57 -23.56 8.51
C ILE A 40 8.41 -22.30 8.66
N LEU A 41 8.96 -22.05 9.84
CA LEU A 41 9.78 -20.87 10.11
C LEU A 41 11.03 -20.86 9.22
N LYS A 42 11.73 -22.00 9.12
CA LYS A 42 12.89 -22.15 8.23
C LYS A 42 12.52 -21.93 6.76
N LYS A 43 11.41 -22.50 6.29
CA LYS A 43 10.91 -22.32 4.92
C LYS A 43 10.52 -20.87 4.60
N ARG A 44 10.14 -20.10 5.61
CA ARG A 44 9.67 -18.71 5.47
C ARG A 44 10.69 -17.67 5.94
N GLU A 45 11.87 -18.07 6.34
CA GLU A 45 12.92 -17.19 6.89
C GLU A 45 13.24 -16.02 5.97
N ALA A 46 13.54 -16.26 4.70
CA ALA A 46 13.81 -15.22 3.71
C ALA A 46 12.65 -14.23 3.55
N TRP A 47 11.40 -14.72 3.59
CA TRP A 47 10.22 -13.87 3.53
C TRP A 47 10.07 -13.01 4.79
N ILE A 48 10.35 -13.57 5.98
CA ILE A 48 10.33 -12.84 7.27
C ILE A 48 11.36 -11.72 7.23
N GLU A 49 12.58 -12.00 6.82
CA GLU A 49 13.69 -11.02 6.71
C GLU A 49 13.34 -9.91 5.73
N GLN A 50 12.82 -10.24 4.55
CA GLN A 50 12.38 -9.26 3.57
C GLN A 50 11.28 -8.35 4.13
N LYS A 51 10.32 -8.90 4.87
CA LYS A 51 9.25 -8.10 5.50
C LYS A 51 9.75 -7.22 6.63
N ILE A 52 10.70 -7.71 7.45
CA ILE A 52 11.32 -6.91 8.50
C ILE A 52 12.14 -5.77 7.88
N ALA A 53 12.98 -6.06 6.88
CA ALA A 53 13.75 -5.04 6.16
C ALA A 53 12.82 -3.98 5.54
N PHE A 54 11.71 -4.40 4.94
CA PHE A 54 10.69 -3.49 4.43
C PHE A 54 10.14 -2.55 5.52
N PHE A 55 9.76 -3.08 6.69
CA PHE A 55 9.24 -2.26 7.77
C PHE A 55 10.30 -1.39 8.43
N GLN A 56 11.54 -1.86 8.51
CA GLN A 56 12.66 -1.07 9.01
C GLN A 56 12.99 0.09 8.07
N SER A 57 13.03 -0.13 6.76
CA SER A 57 13.23 0.95 5.80
C SER A 57 12.10 1.98 5.85
N TYR A 58 10.88 1.55 6.14
CA TYR A 58 9.73 2.45 6.32
C TYR A 58 9.80 3.26 7.63
N LYS A 59 10.37 2.70 8.71
CA LYS A 59 10.63 3.42 9.96
C LYS A 59 11.78 4.44 9.85
N GLN A 60 12.73 4.21 8.96
CA GLN A 60 13.85 5.13 8.69
C GLN A 60 13.49 6.29 7.74
N GLU A 61 12.30 6.35 7.18
CA GLU A 61 11.82 7.61 6.63
C GLU A 61 11.79 8.62 7.79
N HIS A 62 12.81 9.48 7.85
CA HIS A 62 12.93 10.56 8.83
C HIS A 62 11.58 11.21 9.02
N LYS A 63 11.20 11.42 10.30
CA LYS A 63 9.98 12.14 10.63
C LYS A 63 9.94 13.41 9.80
N LYS A 64 8.94 13.50 8.92
CA LYS A 64 8.81 14.65 8.03
C LYS A 64 8.64 15.91 8.86
N GLU A 65 9.40 16.95 8.53
CA GLU A 65 9.34 18.24 9.22
C GLU A 65 8.42 19.24 8.50
N TYR A 66 8.06 18.89 7.26
CA TYR A 66 7.24 19.73 6.38
C TYR A 66 7.85 21.12 6.18
N VAL A 67 9.16 21.17 5.93
CA VAL A 67 9.93 22.39 5.66
C VAL A 67 10.26 22.53 4.18
N SER A 68 10.53 23.77 3.74
CA SER A 68 10.93 24.02 2.36
C SER A 68 12.25 23.33 2.04
N GLY A 69 12.32 22.69 0.85
CA GLY A 69 13.46 21.87 0.40
C GLY A 69 13.30 20.38 0.67
N GLU A 70 12.43 19.97 1.57
CA GLU A 70 12.15 18.56 1.87
C GLU A 70 11.52 17.85 0.68
N SER A 71 11.90 16.58 0.43
CA SER A 71 11.45 15.83 -0.73
C SER A 71 10.20 14.99 -0.43
N PHE A 72 9.22 15.05 -1.33
CA PHE A 72 7.97 14.28 -1.28
C PHE A 72 7.75 13.53 -2.59
N LYS A 73 7.36 12.26 -2.51
CA LYS A 73 7.08 11.44 -3.69
C LYS A 73 5.64 11.64 -4.17
N TYR A 74 5.46 11.70 -5.49
CA TYR A 74 4.15 11.68 -6.15
C TYR A 74 4.27 11.03 -7.53
N LEU A 75 3.45 10.01 -7.81
CA LEU A 75 3.48 9.20 -9.04
C LEU A 75 4.89 8.70 -9.41
N GLY A 76 5.67 8.26 -8.41
CA GLY A 76 7.03 7.73 -8.57
C GLY A 76 8.13 8.77 -8.75
N LYS A 77 7.79 10.08 -8.80
CA LYS A 77 8.76 11.16 -8.88
C LYS A 77 8.91 11.87 -7.54
N SER A 78 10.11 12.38 -7.26
CA SER A 78 10.39 13.22 -6.08
C SER A 78 10.21 14.69 -6.42
N TYR A 79 9.50 15.42 -5.57
CA TYR A 79 9.25 16.85 -5.68
C TYR A 79 9.72 17.54 -4.39
N ARG A 80 10.32 18.72 -4.52
CA ARG A 80 10.66 19.53 -3.35
C ARG A 80 9.44 20.27 -2.83
N LEU A 81 9.29 20.30 -1.52
CA LEU A 81 8.28 21.11 -0.84
C LEU A 81 8.67 22.57 -0.87
N LYS A 82 7.73 23.48 -1.07
CA LYS A 82 7.88 24.91 -0.89
C LYS A 82 6.76 25.40 0.03
N VAL A 83 7.11 25.80 1.26
CA VAL A 83 6.15 26.32 2.24
C VAL A 83 6.05 27.83 2.06
N ILE A 84 4.84 28.33 1.83
CA ILE A 84 4.56 29.71 1.47
C ILE A 84 3.52 30.28 2.47
N ALA A 85 3.81 31.42 3.06
CA ALA A 85 2.82 32.13 3.88
C ALA A 85 1.70 32.66 2.98
N SER A 86 0.43 32.39 3.38
CA SER A 86 -0.75 32.78 2.61
C SER A 86 -2.00 32.75 3.49
N GLU A 87 -2.88 33.70 3.32
CA GLU A 87 -4.21 33.69 3.95
C GLU A 87 -5.09 32.50 3.49
N HIS A 88 -4.90 32.06 2.24
CA HIS A 88 -5.62 30.92 1.67
C HIS A 88 -4.77 29.66 1.74
N GLU A 89 -5.16 28.74 2.62
CA GLU A 89 -4.46 27.48 2.83
C GLU A 89 -4.77 26.48 1.73
N SER A 90 -3.75 25.96 1.06
CA SER A 90 -3.90 24.98 -0.03
C SER A 90 -2.60 24.28 -0.33
N VAL A 91 -2.68 23.15 -1.09
CA VAL A 91 -1.52 22.46 -1.65
C VAL A 91 -1.67 22.34 -3.14
N LYS A 92 -0.63 22.72 -3.89
CA LYS A 92 -0.61 22.65 -5.35
C LYS A 92 0.69 22.03 -5.84
N LEU A 93 0.62 21.20 -6.87
CA LEU A 93 1.80 20.77 -7.63
C LEU A 93 1.96 21.73 -8.80
N LEU A 94 2.96 22.60 -8.72
CA LEU A 94 3.21 23.64 -9.71
C LEU A 94 4.70 23.83 -9.94
N ARG A 95 5.14 23.95 -11.21
CA ARG A 95 6.52 24.23 -11.62
C ARG A 95 7.55 23.30 -10.99
N GLY A 96 7.23 21.99 -10.84
CA GLY A 96 8.13 20.98 -10.26
C GLY A 96 8.23 20.98 -8.73
N TYR A 97 7.40 21.76 -8.04
CA TYR A 97 7.33 21.83 -6.58
C TYR A 97 5.95 21.43 -6.07
N ILE A 98 5.90 20.79 -4.90
CA ILE A 98 4.70 20.74 -4.08
C ILE A 98 4.69 22.04 -3.27
N GLN A 99 3.80 22.94 -3.60
CA GLN A 99 3.66 24.23 -2.93
C GLN A 99 2.57 24.11 -1.86
N LEU A 100 2.96 24.34 -0.62
CA LEU A 100 2.09 24.30 0.54
C LEU A 100 1.87 25.72 1.05
N PHE A 101 0.66 26.23 0.88
CA PHE A 101 0.22 27.54 1.33
C PHE A 101 -0.42 27.42 2.70
N VAL A 102 0.11 28.12 3.70
CA VAL A 102 -0.32 28.08 5.11
C VAL A 102 -0.28 29.45 5.73
N LYS A 103 -1.19 29.72 6.68
CA LYS A 103 -1.16 30.97 7.46
C LYS A 103 0.07 31.03 8.37
N ASN A 104 0.31 29.98 9.13
CA ASN A 104 1.48 29.87 10.00
C ASN A 104 2.42 28.77 9.50
N ARG A 105 3.64 29.15 9.11
CA ARG A 105 4.67 28.26 8.60
C ARG A 105 5.22 27.28 9.65
N ASP A 106 5.09 27.60 10.93
CA ASP A 106 5.61 26.81 12.04
C ASP A 106 4.59 25.80 12.57
N ASN A 107 3.32 25.90 12.14
CA ASN A 107 2.28 24.96 12.51
C ASN A 107 2.46 23.63 11.78
N TYR A 108 3.14 22.68 12.46
CA TYR A 108 3.45 21.34 11.96
C TYR A 108 2.18 20.55 11.60
N GLU A 109 1.23 20.48 12.55
CA GLU A 109 0.00 19.68 12.42
C GLU A 109 -0.84 20.15 11.23
N LYS A 110 -0.92 21.45 11.03
CA LYS A 110 -1.65 22.02 9.90
C LYS A 110 -1.01 21.68 8.56
N LYS A 111 0.32 21.77 8.46
CA LYS A 111 1.07 21.40 7.26
C LYS A 111 0.86 19.93 6.93
N GLU A 112 0.96 19.05 7.91
CA GLU A 112 0.70 17.63 7.77
C GLU A 112 -0.73 17.34 7.30
N GLN A 113 -1.72 17.96 7.94
CA GLN A 113 -3.14 17.80 7.60
C GLN A 113 -3.43 18.19 6.15
N LEU A 114 -2.92 19.34 5.70
CA LEU A 114 -3.13 19.83 4.35
C LEU A 114 -2.49 18.92 3.29
N LEU A 115 -1.26 18.46 3.53
CA LEU A 115 -0.57 17.53 2.64
C LEU A 115 -1.28 16.18 2.57
N ASN A 116 -1.70 15.64 3.71
CA ASN A 116 -2.43 14.37 3.76
C ASN A 116 -3.79 14.46 3.04
N ALA A 117 -4.50 15.57 3.20
CA ALA A 117 -5.75 15.82 2.48
C ALA A 117 -5.51 15.92 0.96
N TRP A 118 -4.46 16.63 0.54
CA TRP A 118 -4.07 16.74 -0.86
C TRP A 118 -3.70 15.38 -1.47
N TYR A 119 -2.88 14.57 -0.77
CA TYR A 119 -2.56 13.23 -1.25
C TYR A 119 -3.79 12.35 -1.38
N ARG A 120 -4.72 12.43 -0.41
CA ARG A 120 -5.98 11.66 -0.45
C ARG A 120 -6.84 12.07 -1.65
N ALA A 121 -7.00 13.38 -1.91
CA ALA A 121 -7.73 13.87 -3.06
C ALA A 121 -7.09 13.43 -4.38
N LYS A 122 -5.76 13.60 -4.51
CA LYS A 122 -5.01 13.16 -5.69
C LYS A 122 -5.07 11.64 -5.91
N ALA A 123 -5.03 10.87 -4.83
CA ALA A 123 -5.18 9.43 -4.89
C ALA A 123 -6.57 9.04 -5.40
N PHE A 124 -7.62 9.65 -4.87
CA PHE A 124 -8.99 9.39 -5.31
C PHE A 124 -9.16 9.72 -6.81
N ASP A 125 -8.78 10.93 -7.22
CA ASP A 125 -8.90 11.37 -8.62
C ASP A 125 -8.13 10.46 -9.60
N TYR A 126 -6.93 10.06 -9.24
CA TYR A 126 -6.07 9.25 -10.10
C TYR A 126 -6.51 7.78 -10.13
N PHE A 127 -6.85 7.22 -8.98
CA PHE A 127 -7.26 5.81 -8.88
C PHE A 127 -8.64 5.58 -9.51
N SER A 128 -9.58 6.51 -9.36
CA SER A 128 -10.90 6.42 -10.01
C SER A 128 -10.76 6.30 -11.53
N LYS A 129 -9.89 7.09 -12.15
CA LYS A 129 -9.64 7.03 -13.60
C LYS A 129 -9.08 5.67 -14.03
N ILE A 130 -8.20 5.05 -13.21
CA ILE A 130 -7.67 3.73 -13.51
C ILE A 130 -8.76 2.66 -13.32
N VAL A 131 -9.57 2.77 -12.28
CA VAL A 131 -10.72 1.87 -12.07
C VAL A 131 -11.67 1.94 -13.26
N GLU A 132 -12.05 3.14 -13.71
CA GLU A 132 -12.90 3.35 -14.87
C GLU A 132 -12.30 2.77 -16.16
N GLN A 133 -10.99 2.88 -16.35
CA GLN A 133 -10.27 2.30 -17.49
C GLN A 133 -10.35 0.77 -17.53
N TYR A 134 -10.23 0.11 -16.37
CA TYR A 134 -10.20 -1.36 -16.28
C TYR A 134 -11.57 -2.00 -15.99
N ALA A 135 -12.57 -1.24 -15.54
CA ALA A 135 -13.92 -1.73 -15.26
C ALA A 135 -14.56 -2.50 -16.44
N PRO A 136 -14.45 -2.07 -17.72
CA PRO A 136 -14.99 -2.79 -18.87
C PRO A 136 -14.36 -4.19 -19.06
N ILE A 137 -13.08 -4.36 -18.67
CA ILE A 137 -12.37 -5.64 -18.77
C ILE A 137 -12.89 -6.62 -17.72
N VAL A 138 -13.13 -6.12 -16.51
CA VAL A 138 -13.58 -6.94 -15.36
C VAL A 138 -15.05 -7.35 -15.52
N GLN A 139 -15.87 -6.55 -16.21
CA GLN A 139 -17.31 -6.75 -16.39
C GLN A 139 -18.07 -6.98 -15.07
N LYS A 140 -17.58 -6.34 -14.00
CA LYS A 140 -18.18 -6.33 -12.66
C LYS A 140 -18.28 -4.90 -12.17
N GLU A 141 -19.37 -4.62 -11.47
CA GLU A 141 -19.60 -3.29 -10.90
C GLU A 141 -18.70 -3.04 -9.70
N VAL A 142 -18.06 -1.88 -9.68
CA VAL A 142 -17.36 -1.35 -8.52
C VAL A 142 -18.31 -0.38 -7.80
N THR A 143 -18.98 -0.86 -6.78
CA THR A 143 -20.00 -0.08 -6.05
C THR A 143 -19.40 0.95 -5.10
N SER A 144 -18.14 0.74 -4.66
CA SER A 144 -17.46 1.68 -3.76
C SER A 144 -15.94 1.60 -3.91
N LEU A 145 -15.33 2.77 -4.17
CA LEU A 145 -13.88 2.96 -4.07
C LEU A 145 -13.56 3.85 -2.86
N LYS A 146 -12.73 3.35 -1.94
CA LYS A 146 -12.31 4.10 -0.73
C LYS A 146 -10.81 4.20 -0.64
N ILE A 147 -10.31 5.42 -0.35
CA ILE A 147 -8.90 5.66 -0.04
C ILE A 147 -8.71 5.60 1.46
N ARG A 148 -7.84 4.69 1.91
CA ARG A 148 -7.57 4.44 3.34
C ARG A 148 -6.09 4.50 3.63
N GLN A 149 -5.70 4.80 4.85
CA GLN A 149 -4.35 4.52 5.33
C GLN A 149 -4.30 3.06 5.78
N MET A 150 -3.42 2.28 5.16
CA MET A 150 -3.23 0.85 5.46
C MET A 150 -1.77 0.59 5.84
N LYS A 151 -1.56 -0.22 6.89
CA LYS A 151 -0.21 -0.49 7.41
C LYS A 151 0.50 -1.65 6.70
N SER A 152 -0.23 -2.62 6.12
CA SER A 152 0.33 -3.90 5.68
C SER A 152 -0.06 -4.33 4.26
N ARG A 153 -0.85 -3.53 3.55
CA ARG A 153 -1.31 -3.85 2.19
C ARG A 153 -1.51 -2.61 1.34
N TRP A 154 -1.46 -2.79 0.03
CA TRP A 154 -1.68 -1.71 -0.94
C TRP A 154 -3.15 -1.55 -1.32
N GLY A 155 -3.91 -2.63 -1.24
CA GLY A 155 -5.34 -2.64 -1.52
C GLY A 155 -6.07 -3.79 -0.83
N SER A 156 -7.38 -3.83 -1.00
CA SER A 156 -8.24 -4.96 -0.68
C SER A 156 -9.54 -4.89 -1.46
N CYS A 157 -10.04 -6.03 -1.90
CA CYS A 157 -11.33 -6.18 -2.54
C CYS A 157 -12.31 -6.94 -1.64
N ASN A 158 -13.59 -6.57 -1.71
CA ASN A 158 -14.70 -7.39 -1.23
C ASN A 158 -15.57 -7.73 -2.44
N PRO A 159 -15.42 -8.93 -3.03
CA PRO A 159 -16.12 -9.30 -4.27
C PRO A 159 -17.63 -9.30 -4.14
N SER A 160 -18.16 -9.76 -3.00
CA SER A 160 -19.61 -9.87 -2.78
C SER A 160 -20.33 -8.53 -2.70
N LYS A 161 -19.59 -7.45 -2.32
CA LYS A 161 -20.14 -6.09 -2.21
C LYS A 161 -19.63 -5.16 -3.31
N GLY A 162 -18.72 -5.60 -4.17
CA GLY A 162 -18.08 -4.74 -5.17
C GLY A 162 -17.23 -3.60 -4.57
N TYR A 163 -16.70 -3.78 -3.34
CA TYR A 163 -15.95 -2.72 -2.65
C TYR A 163 -14.44 -2.88 -2.87
N ILE A 164 -13.81 -1.78 -3.27
CA ILE A 164 -12.35 -1.69 -3.39
C ILE A 164 -11.84 -0.64 -2.41
N ASN A 165 -10.85 -1.01 -1.60
CA ASN A 165 -10.12 -0.07 -0.76
C ASN A 165 -8.68 -0.02 -1.24
N LEU A 166 -8.13 1.19 -1.40
CA LEU A 166 -6.75 1.41 -1.83
C LEU A 166 -6.00 2.25 -0.79
N ASN A 167 -4.73 1.92 -0.61
CA ASN A 167 -3.86 2.64 0.31
C ASN A 167 -3.51 4.02 -0.26
N CYS A 168 -3.68 5.07 0.54
CA CYS A 168 -3.30 6.43 0.14
C CYS A 168 -1.81 6.54 -0.23
N GLU A 169 -0.93 5.79 0.45
CA GLU A 169 0.50 5.75 0.17
C GLU A 169 0.85 5.24 -1.25
N LEU A 170 -0.06 4.49 -1.87
CA LEU A 170 0.11 3.99 -3.23
C LEU A 170 0.29 5.11 -4.25
N ILE A 171 -0.28 6.31 -4.04
CA ILE A 171 -0.14 7.46 -4.94
C ILE A 171 1.32 7.95 -5.06
N LYS A 172 2.18 7.60 -4.11
CA LYS A 172 3.60 7.93 -4.10
C LYS A 172 4.43 6.99 -4.98
N LYS A 173 3.90 5.81 -5.32
CA LYS A 173 4.57 4.79 -6.14
C LYS A 173 4.50 5.13 -7.64
N PRO A 174 5.36 4.53 -8.49
CA PRO A 174 5.29 4.68 -9.94
C PRO A 174 3.94 4.30 -10.52
N ARG A 175 3.53 4.97 -11.61
CA ARG A 175 2.23 4.75 -12.27
C ARG A 175 1.97 3.28 -12.58
N SER A 176 2.97 2.56 -13.13
CA SER A 176 2.84 1.14 -13.44
C SER A 176 2.56 0.25 -12.22
N CYS A 177 3.13 0.62 -11.04
CA CYS A 177 2.84 -0.07 -9.80
C CYS A 177 1.41 0.20 -9.31
N ILE A 178 0.94 1.45 -9.47
CA ILE A 178 -0.43 1.84 -9.11
C ILE A 178 -1.45 1.08 -9.96
N GLU A 179 -1.26 1.06 -11.29
CA GLU A 179 -2.10 0.32 -12.22
C GLU A 179 -2.15 -1.17 -11.87
N TYR A 180 -0.99 -1.77 -11.55
CA TYR A 180 -0.92 -3.17 -11.15
C TYR A 180 -1.76 -3.46 -9.91
N VAL A 181 -1.61 -2.65 -8.85
CA VAL A 181 -2.38 -2.87 -7.61
C VAL A 181 -3.87 -2.72 -7.87
N ILE A 182 -4.28 -1.68 -8.60
CA ILE A 182 -5.69 -1.45 -8.89
C ILE A 182 -6.27 -2.59 -9.71
N PHE A 183 -5.57 -3.02 -10.78
CA PHE A 183 -6.04 -4.14 -11.59
C PHE A 183 -6.05 -5.46 -10.82
N HIS A 184 -5.08 -5.68 -9.90
CA HIS A 184 -5.06 -6.82 -9.00
C HIS A 184 -6.31 -6.88 -8.11
N GLU A 185 -6.70 -5.76 -7.50
CA GLU A 185 -7.91 -5.69 -6.68
C GLU A 185 -9.19 -5.84 -7.52
N LEU A 186 -9.22 -5.29 -8.73
CA LEU A 186 -10.33 -5.49 -9.68
C LEU A 186 -10.46 -6.95 -10.11
N ALA A 187 -9.33 -7.65 -10.36
CA ALA A 187 -9.33 -9.06 -10.73
C ALA A 187 -9.95 -9.95 -9.63
N HIS A 188 -9.90 -9.52 -8.37
CA HIS A 188 -10.59 -10.20 -7.28
C HIS A 188 -12.12 -10.14 -7.35
N LEU A 189 -12.70 -9.23 -8.12
CA LEU A 189 -14.14 -9.24 -8.41
C LEU A 189 -14.56 -10.43 -9.27
N VAL A 190 -13.61 -11.02 -10.02
CA VAL A 190 -13.82 -12.18 -10.91
C VAL A 190 -13.28 -13.46 -10.27
N HIS A 191 -12.18 -13.39 -9.55
CA HIS A 191 -11.47 -14.51 -8.96
C HIS A 191 -11.16 -14.23 -7.48
N ASP A 192 -11.87 -14.85 -6.56
CA ASP A 192 -11.80 -14.59 -5.11
C ASP A 192 -10.42 -14.87 -4.51
N ASN A 193 -9.62 -15.74 -5.12
CA ASN A 193 -8.35 -16.19 -4.60
C ASN A 193 -7.25 -16.15 -5.68
N HIS A 194 -6.00 -16.19 -5.24
CA HIS A 194 -4.81 -16.20 -6.11
C HIS A 194 -4.56 -17.59 -6.73
N SER A 195 -5.57 -18.17 -7.37
CA SER A 195 -5.50 -19.43 -8.10
C SER A 195 -4.76 -19.27 -9.44
N ARG A 196 -4.53 -20.40 -10.14
CA ARG A 196 -4.00 -20.39 -11.51
C ARG A 196 -4.86 -19.54 -12.46
N ALA A 197 -6.20 -19.60 -12.30
CA ALA A 197 -7.14 -18.79 -13.07
C ALA A 197 -6.93 -17.28 -12.88
N PHE A 198 -6.75 -16.84 -11.62
CA PHE A 198 -6.42 -15.46 -11.30
C PHE A 198 -5.15 -14.99 -11.99
N TYR A 199 -4.07 -15.76 -11.90
CA TYR A 199 -2.81 -15.38 -12.55
C TYR A 199 -2.86 -15.44 -14.07
N ASN A 200 -3.64 -16.37 -14.65
CA ASN A 200 -3.89 -16.40 -16.09
C ASN A 200 -4.66 -15.14 -16.54
N TYR A 201 -5.64 -14.69 -15.74
CA TYR A 201 -6.38 -13.46 -15.99
C TYR A 201 -5.44 -12.24 -15.97
N LEU A 202 -4.57 -12.14 -14.97
CA LEU A 202 -3.54 -11.09 -14.96
C LEU A 202 -2.62 -11.16 -16.17
N ASN A 203 -2.16 -12.36 -16.56
CA ASN A 203 -1.28 -12.52 -17.74
C ASN A 203 -1.96 -12.07 -19.04
N THR A 204 -3.26 -12.29 -19.17
CA THR A 204 -4.03 -11.89 -20.36
C THR A 204 -4.12 -10.37 -20.50
N TYR A 205 -4.46 -9.67 -19.43
CA TYR A 205 -4.78 -8.24 -19.49
C TYR A 205 -3.65 -7.32 -19.03
N MET A 206 -2.64 -7.85 -18.33
CA MET A 206 -1.45 -7.13 -17.88
C MET A 206 -0.22 -8.06 -17.93
N PRO A 207 0.29 -8.41 -19.11
CA PRO A 207 1.35 -9.42 -19.26
C PRO A 207 2.64 -9.13 -18.47
N ASP A 208 2.91 -7.83 -18.20
CA ASP A 208 4.08 -7.36 -17.47
C ASP A 208 3.85 -7.22 -15.94
N TRP A 209 2.73 -7.77 -15.41
CA TRP A 209 2.35 -7.62 -14.01
C TRP A 209 3.44 -8.06 -13.01
N LYS A 210 4.24 -9.10 -13.35
CA LYS A 210 5.34 -9.57 -12.49
C LYS A 210 6.40 -8.49 -12.31
N LYS A 211 6.83 -7.84 -13.41
CA LYS A 211 7.80 -6.72 -13.36
C LYS A 211 7.26 -5.54 -12.57
N ARG A 212 5.96 -5.25 -12.70
CA ARG A 212 5.30 -4.16 -11.94
C ARG A 212 5.24 -4.48 -10.46
N LYS A 213 4.97 -5.75 -10.10
CA LYS A 213 4.98 -6.25 -8.73
C LYS A 213 6.37 -6.14 -8.10
N GLU A 214 7.40 -6.65 -8.77
CA GLU A 214 8.79 -6.56 -8.33
C GLU A 214 9.21 -5.10 -8.05
N ARG A 215 8.86 -4.19 -8.97
CA ARG A 215 9.11 -2.76 -8.81
C ARG A 215 8.34 -2.13 -7.64
N LEU A 216 7.18 -2.62 -7.30
CA LEU A 216 6.38 -2.16 -6.15
C LEU A 216 7.01 -2.59 -4.83
N GLU A 217 7.62 -3.78 -4.81
CA GLU A 217 8.26 -4.39 -3.64
C GLU A 217 9.70 -3.90 -3.42
N ALA A 218 10.33 -3.29 -4.44
CA ALA A 218 11.62 -2.60 -4.36
C ALA A 218 11.48 -1.20 -3.73
#